data_cd23ed8d772ed735f6c506336da47794
#
_entry.id   cd23ed8d772ed735f6c506336da47794
#
_cell.length_a   1.000
_cell.length_b   1.000
_cell.length_c   1.000
_cell.angle_alpha   90.00
_cell.angle_beta   90.00
_cell.angle_gamma   90.00
#
_symmetry.space_group_name_H-M   'P 1'
#
loop_
_entity.id
_entity.type
_entity.pdbx_description
1 polymer ?
#
loop_
_entity_poly.entity_id
_entity_poly.type
_entity_poly.pdbx_seq_one_letter_code
_entity_poly.pdbx_strand_id
1 'polypeptide(L)'
;MAALRVGVFWALMVVSASADEGLRPYTVVDGAIVAPLTGTKGSPSRGRAIVGSRQVGLCLLCHPGPFPEERMQGTIGPDLGGAGTRWSEGQLRLRVVDARRLNPDSIMPPFYRTDGLERVPAAWRGKPLLTAEQIEDVVAFLATLKD
;
A
#
# COMPACT_ATOMS: atom_id res chain seq x y z
N MET A 1 6.06 -47.52 -47.46
CA MET A 1 6.89 -46.33 -47.08
C MET A 1 6.05 -45.38 -46.27
N ALA A 2 6.19 -45.37 -44.93
CA ALA A 2 5.41 -44.51 -44.03
C ALA A 2 6.26 -43.31 -43.66
N ALA A 3 5.78 -42.09 -43.96
CA ALA A 3 6.43 -40.83 -43.64
C ALA A 3 6.06 -40.39 -42.23
N LEU A 4 7.03 -40.37 -41.34
CA LEU A 4 6.91 -39.89 -39.97
C LEU A 4 6.94 -38.33 -39.97
N ARG A 5 5.81 -37.69 -39.62
CA ARG A 5 5.74 -36.25 -39.46
C ARG A 5 6.12 -35.89 -38.02
N VAL A 6 7.30 -35.31 -37.83
CA VAL A 6 7.75 -34.73 -36.54
C VAL A 6 7.14 -33.35 -36.43
N GLY A 7 6.18 -33.22 -35.51
CA GLY A 7 5.61 -31.93 -35.15
C GLY A 7 6.52 -31.22 -34.14
N VAL A 8 7.08 -30.10 -34.51
CA VAL A 8 7.83 -29.21 -33.60
C VAL A 8 6.85 -28.36 -32.79
N PHE A 9 6.67 -28.68 -31.52
CA PHE A 9 5.92 -27.83 -30.58
C PHE A 9 6.83 -26.68 -30.10
N TRP A 10 6.54 -25.49 -30.55
CA TRP A 10 7.12 -24.26 -29.97
C TRP A 10 6.38 -23.92 -28.67
N ALA A 11 7.02 -24.18 -27.54
CA ALA A 11 6.53 -23.70 -26.25
C ALA A 11 6.84 -22.18 -26.13
N LEU A 12 5.80 -21.34 -26.18
CA LEU A 12 5.90 -19.92 -25.86
C LEU A 12 6.16 -19.79 -24.34
N MET A 13 7.39 -19.53 -23.96
CA MET A 13 7.71 -19.08 -22.60
C MET A 13 7.21 -17.65 -22.43
N VAL A 14 6.13 -17.49 -21.66
CA VAL A 14 5.69 -16.17 -21.17
C VAL A 14 6.65 -15.77 -20.04
N VAL A 15 7.63 -14.94 -20.34
CA VAL A 15 8.48 -14.30 -19.34
C VAL A 15 7.64 -13.19 -18.70
N SER A 16 7.11 -13.46 -17.50
CA SER A 16 6.53 -12.40 -16.66
C SER A 16 7.67 -11.49 -16.20
N ALA A 17 7.84 -10.36 -16.87
CA ALA A 17 8.70 -9.28 -16.42
C ALA A 17 8.10 -8.73 -15.13
N SER A 18 8.66 -9.05 -13.98
CA SER A 18 8.45 -8.28 -12.75
C SER A 18 9.12 -6.93 -13.00
N ALA A 19 8.35 -5.94 -13.40
CA ALA A 19 8.81 -4.56 -13.44
C ALA A 19 9.17 -4.18 -11.99
N ASP A 20 10.41 -3.81 -11.76
CA ASP A 20 10.82 -3.03 -10.59
C ASP A 20 10.16 -1.66 -10.78
N GLU A 21 8.92 -1.55 -10.31
CA GLU A 21 8.15 -0.31 -10.43
C GLU A 21 8.73 0.69 -9.43
N GLY A 22 9.62 1.55 -9.92
CA GLY A 22 10.05 2.73 -9.20
C GLY A 22 8.85 3.53 -8.69
N LEU A 23 9.06 4.40 -7.70
CA LEU A 23 7.99 5.23 -7.14
C LEU A 23 7.28 6.03 -8.25
N ARG A 24 5.96 5.93 -8.33
CA ARG A 24 5.16 6.77 -9.23
C ARG A 24 5.13 8.20 -8.69
N PRO A 25 5.33 9.21 -9.53
CA PRO A 25 5.28 10.60 -9.10
C PRO A 25 3.88 10.98 -8.61
N TYR A 26 3.81 11.85 -7.61
CA TYR A 26 2.56 12.39 -7.09
C TYR A 26 2.73 13.87 -6.70
N THR A 27 1.61 14.59 -6.64
CA THR A 27 1.58 15.99 -6.22
C THR A 27 0.75 16.11 -4.94
N VAL A 28 1.28 16.87 -3.98
CA VAL A 28 0.56 17.23 -2.75
C VAL A 28 -0.04 18.61 -2.91
N VAL A 29 -1.35 18.70 -2.73
CA VAL A 29 -2.11 19.96 -2.75
C VAL A 29 -2.99 20.01 -1.52
N ASP A 30 -2.91 21.08 -0.75
CA ASP A 30 -3.74 21.33 0.45
C ASP A 30 -3.81 20.14 1.42
N GLY A 31 -2.66 19.51 1.67
CA GLY A 31 -2.58 18.38 2.60
C GLY A 31 -3.20 17.08 2.06
N ALA A 32 -3.29 16.91 0.74
CA ALA A 32 -3.84 15.74 0.08
C ALA A 32 -3.06 15.35 -1.18
N ILE A 33 -3.08 14.07 -1.52
CA ILE A 33 -2.72 13.54 -2.84
C ILE A 33 -4.05 13.19 -3.53
N VAL A 34 -4.57 14.10 -4.35
CA VAL A 34 -5.93 13.99 -4.90
C VAL A 34 -6.04 12.84 -5.90
N ALA A 35 -5.10 12.75 -6.84
CA ALA A 35 -5.09 11.70 -7.84
C ALA A 35 -4.59 10.37 -7.26
N PRO A 36 -5.24 9.24 -7.57
CA PRO A 36 -4.71 7.93 -7.22
C PRO A 36 -3.32 7.71 -7.84
N LEU A 37 -2.39 7.10 -7.09
CA LEU A 37 -1.02 6.80 -7.55
C LEU A 37 -1.02 5.92 -8.81
N THR A 38 -2.00 5.03 -8.93
CA THR A 38 -2.16 4.11 -10.07
C THR A 38 -3.04 4.68 -11.19
N GLY A 39 -3.60 5.88 -11.00
CA GLY A 39 -4.63 6.45 -11.88
C GLY A 39 -6.04 5.87 -11.64
N THR A 40 -6.19 4.82 -10.85
CA THR A 40 -7.46 4.16 -10.53
C THR A 40 -7.58 3.91 -9.04
N LYS A 41 -8.82 3.76 -8.54
CA LYS A 41 -9.08 3.39 -7.16
C LYS A 41 -8.70 1.93 -6.89
N GLY A 42 -8.27 1.66 -5.66
CA GLY A 42 -7.96 0.31 -5.20
C GLY A 42 -9.21 -0.50 -4.80
N SER A 43 -8.97 -1.70 -4.29
CA SER A 43 -9.99 -2.63 -3.80
C SER A 43 -10.07 -2.58 -2.27
N PRO A 44 -11.24 -2.26 -1.67
CA PRO A 44 -11.42 -2.27 -0.23
C PRO A 44 -11.14 -3.64 0.41
N SER A 45 -11.48 -4.74 -0.25
CA SER A 45 -11.24 -6.08 0.28
C SER A 45 -9.74 -6.43 0.36
N ARG A 46 -8.96 -6.07 -0.67
CA ARG A 46 -7.50 -6.22 -0.62
C ARG A 46 -6.89 -5.27 0.41
N GLY A 47 -7.39 -4.04 0.49
CA GLY A 47 -6.95 -3.06 1.49
C GLY A 47 -7.17 -3.57 2.92
N ARG A 48 -8.33 -4.17 3.22
CA ARG A 48 -8.59 -4.79 4.52
C ARG A 48 -7.55 -5.89 4.84
N ALA A 49 -7.25 -6.74 3.89
CA ALA A 49 -6.25 -7.79 4.08
C ALA A 49 -4.85 -7.22 4.35
N ILE A 50 -4.46 -6.13 3.66
CA ILE A 50 -3.19 -5.44 3.88
C ILE A 50 -3.16 -4.81 5.28
N VAL A 51 -4.19 -4.05 5.67
CA VAL A 51 -4.26 -3.37 6.98
C VAL A 51 -4.21 -4.38 8.13
N GLY A 52 -4.91 -5.51 8.02
CA GLY A 52 -4.89 -6.59 8.99
C GLY A 52 -3.59 -7.38 9.04
N SER A 53 -2.74 -7.29 8.00
CA SER A 53 -1.50 -8.05 7.94
C SER A 53 -0.39 -7.44 8.80
N ARG A 54 0.13 -8.24 9.75
CA ARG A 54 1.29 -7.87 10.59
C ARG A 54 2.62 -7.96 9.85
N GLN A 55 2.65 -8.49 8.63
CA GLN A 55 3.85 -8.66 7.80
C GLN A 55 3.88 -7.68 6.63
N VAL A 56 2.73 -7.20 6.17
CA VAL A 56 2.64 -6.34 4.98
C VAL A 56 2.29 -4.90 5.38
N GLY A 57 1.07 -4.67 5.89
CA GLY A 57 0.59 -3.32 6.20
C GLY A 57 1.12 -2.78 7.52
N LEU A 58 1.35 -3.66 8.51
CA LEU A 58 1.84 -3.30 9.85
C LEU A 58 0.93 -2.33 10.63
N CYS A 59 -0.24 -1.96 10.09
CA CYS A 59 -1.10 -0.89 10.62
C CYS A 59 -1.57 -1.18 12.05
N LEU A 60 -2.02 -2.42 12.31
CA LEU A 60 -2.55 -2.83 13.60
C LEU A 60 -1.46 -2.99 14.68
N LEU A 61 -0.19 -2.84 14.36
CA LEU A 61 0.87 -2.73 15.38
C LEU A 61 0.78 -1.43 16.16
N CYS A 62 0.20 -0.39 15.55
CA CYS A 62 0.11 0.95 16.14
C CYS A 62 -1.33 1.44 16.29
N HIS A 63 -2.25 1.03 15.42
CA HIS A 63 -3.62 1.52 15.37
C HIS A 63 -4.63 0.46 15.82
N PRO A 64 -5.62 0.80 16.66
CA PRO A 64 -6.82 -0.02 16.78
C PRO A 64 -7.72 0.18 15.54
N GLY A 65 -8.60 -0.78 15.28
CA GLY A 65 -9.54 -0.71 14.18
C GLY A 65 -10.56 -1.86 14.18
N PRO A 66 -11.50 -1.91 13.23
CA PRO A 66 -12.59 -2.88 13.20
C PRO A 66 -12.13 -4.26 12.72
N PHE A 67 -11.23 -4.87 13.46
CA PHE A 67 -10.66 -6.20 13.24
C PHE A 67 -10.89 -7.08 14.46
N PRO A 68 -12.11 -7.61 14.68
CA PRO A 68 -12.42 -8.41 15.86
C PRO A 68 -11.61 -9.71 15.94
N GLU A 69 -11.08 -10.18 14.81
CA GLU A 69 -10.19 -11.34 14.72
C GLU A 69 -8.78 -11.05 15.26
N GLU A 70 -8.36 -9.77 15.28
CA GLU A 70 -7.06 -9.33 15.76
C GLU A 70 -7.16 -8.77 17.18
N ARG A 71 -6.90 -9.62 18.18
CA ARG A 71 -7.05 -9.24 19.59
C ARG A 71 -5.98 -8.28 20.10
N MET A 72 -4.78 -8.31 19.50
CA MET A 72 -3.65 -7.50 19.96
C MET A 72 -3.41 -6.37 18.98
N GLN A 73 -4.16 -5.29 19.13
CA GLN A 73 -4.00 -4.08 18.34
C GLN A 73 -3.27 -3.02 19.16
N GLY A 74 -2.40 -2.25 18.48
CA GLY A 74 -1.69 -1.13 19.12
C GLY A 74 -2.62 0.05 19.39
N THR A 75 -2.20 0.93 20.29
CA THR A 75 -2.94 2.12 20.71
C THR A 75 -2.12 3.40 20.60
N ILE A 76 -0.97 3.34 19.93
CA ILE A 76 -0.07 4.51 19.75
C ILE A 76 -0.66 5.46 18.71
N GLY A 77 -1.25 4.92 17.64
CA GLY A 77 -1.93 5.67 16.61
C GLY A 77 -3.43 5.82 16.89
N PRO A 78 -4.12 6.75 16.21
CA PRO A 78 -5.56 6.91 16.33
C PRO A 78 -6.31 5.68 15.79
N ASP A 79 -7.55 5.50 16.29
CA ASP A 79 -8.45 4.45 15.81
C ASP A 79 -8.72 4.63 14.30
N LEU A 80 -8.64 3.51 13.57
CA LEU A 80 -8.97 3.49 12.14
C LEU A 80 -10.48 3.54 11.89
N GLY A 81 -11.31 3.16 12.86
CA GLY A 81 -12.76 3.36 12.80
C GLY A 81 -13.08 4.84 12.51
N GLY A 82 -14.07 5.11 11.66
CA GLY A 82 -14.43 6.45 11.24
C GLY A 82 -13.39 7.19 10.37
N ALA A 83 -12.31 6.53 9.91
CA ALA A 83 -11.29 7.20 9.10
C ALA A 83 -11.86 7.82 7.83
N GLY A 84 -12.82 7.13 7.17
CA GLY A 84 -13.49 7.61 5.97
C GLY A 84 -14.50 8.74 6.22
N THR A 85 -14.91 8.96 7.48
CA THR A 85 -15.71 10.14 7.87
C THR A 85 -14.80 11.35 8.11
N ARG A 86 -13.65 11.12 8.79
CA ARG A 86 -12.71 12.19 9.15
C ARG A 86 -11.91 12.75 7.98
N TRP A 87 -11.62 11.94 6.97
CA TRP A 87 -10.65 12.29 5.91
C TRP A 87 -11.15 11.88 4.52
N SER A 88 -10.91 12.73 3.53
CA SER A 88 -11.06 12.38 2.13
C SER A 88 -10.04 11.32 1.69
N GLU A 89 -10.31 10.61 0.58
CA GLU A 89 -9.37 9.63 0.01
C GLU A 89 -7.98 10.25 -0.24
N GLY A 90 -7.91 11.49 -0.74
CA GLY A 90 -6.64 12.18 -0.99
C GLY A 90 -5.87 12.49 0.30
N GLN A 91 -6.58 12.84 1.37
CA GLN A 91 -5.98 13.07 2.68
C GLN A 91 -5.53 11.76 3.34
N LEU A 92 -6.30 10.68 3.21
CA LEU A 92 -5.90 9.33 3.64
C LEU A 92 -4.66 8.88 2.89
N ARG A 93 -4.63 9.09 1.56
CA ARG A 93 -3.49 8.73 0.71
C ARG A 93 -2.21 9.40 1.17
N LEU A 94 -2.22 10.71 1.42
CA LEU A 94 -1.03 11.40 1.90
C LEU A 94 -0.55 10.86 3.26
N ARG A 95 -1.48 10.55 4.19
CA ARG A 95 -1.13 9.98 5.49
C ARG A 95 -0.43 8.62 5.37
N VAL A 96 -0.90 7.78 4.46
CA VAL A 96 -0.29 6.46 4.23
C VAL A 96 1.02 6.60 3.46
N VAL A 97 1.06 7.43 2.43
CA VAL A 97 2.28 7.68 1.63
C VAL A 97 3.40 8.22 2.50
N ASP A 98 3.16 9.32 3.21
CA ASP A 98 4.15 9.95 4.11
C ASP A 98 3.47 10.91 5.10
N ALA A 99 3.12 10.41 6.28
CA ALA A 99 2.50 11.20 7.35
C ALA A 99 3.37 12.38 7.82
N ARG A 100 4.69 12.30 7.66
CA ARG A 100 5.62 13.37 8.04
C ARG A 100 5.48 14.63 7.19
N ARG A 101 4.85 14.53 6.03
CA ARG A 101 4.48 15.71 5.23
C ARG A 101 3.42 16.57 5.88
N LEU A 102 2.64 16.01 6.80
CA LEU A 102 1.61 16.70 7.58
C LEU A 102 2.09 17.02 8.99
N ASN A 103 2.84 16.14 9.61
CA ASN A 103 3.45 16.31 10.92
C ASN A 103 4.88 15.75 10.89
N PRO A 104 5.91 16.59 10.89
CA PRO A 104 7.32 16.15 10.85
C PRO A 104 7.71 15.22 12.00
N ASP A 105 7.04 15.33 13.16
CA ASP A 105 7.29 14.52 14.35
C ASP A 105 6.55 13.18 14.34
N SER A 106 5.82 12.88 13.26
CA SER A 106 5.09 11.62 13.15
C SER A 106 6.03 10.42 13.24
N ILE A 107 5.68 9.47 14.12
CA ILE A 107 6.35 8.17 14.23
C ILE A 107 5.83 7.15 13.21
N MET A 108 4.71 7.43 12.53
CA MET A 108 4.20 6.58 11.46
C MET A 108 5.23 6.52 10.33
N PRO A 109 5.68 5.34 9.92
CA PRO A 109 6.65 5.23 8.84
C PRO A 109 6.04 5.69 7.52
N PRO A 110 6.83 6.31 6.63
CA PRO A 110 6.38 6.57 5.27
C PRO A 110 6.32 5.26 4.49
N PHE A 111 5.14 4.88 4.01
CA PHE A 111 4.96 3.60 3.31
C PHE A 111 5.36 3.67 1.84
N TYR A 112 5.46 4.89 1.27
CA TYR A 112 5.77 5.09 -0.16
C TYR A 112 6.88 6.13 -0.38
N ARG A 113 7.94 6.04 0.42
CA ARG A 113 9.16 6.86 0.29
C ARG A 113 10.39 5.98 0.44
N THR A 114 11.44 6.27 -0.32
CA THR A 114 12.67 5.47 -0.35
C THR A 114 13.93 6.28 -0.04
N ASP A 115 13.81 7.61 -0.03
CA ASP A 115 14.89 8.57 0.24
C ASP A 115 14.75 9.20 1.63
N GLY A 116 15.84 9.75 2.16
CA GLY A 116 15.87 10.43 3.45
C GLY A 116 15.47 9.53 4.64
N LEU A 117 15.64 8.22 4.52
CA LEU A 117 15.36 7.24 5.57
C LEU A 117 16.66 6.78 6.22
N GLU A 118 16.66 6.68 7.57
CA GLU A 118 17.79 6.18 8.33
C GLU A 118 17.55 4.75 8.80
N ARG A 119 18.65 4.01 9.04
CA ARG A 119 18.64 2.65 9.60
C ARG A 119 17.80 1.65 8.82
N VAL A 120 17.68 1.83 7.49
CA VAL A 120 16.93 0.90 6.63
C VAL A 120 17.72 -0.39 6.47
N PRO A 121 17.13 -1.56 6.79
CA PRO A 121 17.74 -2.86 6.53
C PRO A 121 18.12 -3.02 5.06
N ALA A 122 19.21 -3.72 4.77
CA ALA A 122 19.75 -3.85 3.41
C ALA A 122 18.71 -4.37 2.40
N ALA A 123 17.85 -5.30 2.80
CA ALA A 123 16.80 -5.89 1.95
C ALA A 123 15.71 -4.88 1.52
N TRP A 124 15.57 -3.74 2.24
CA TRP A 124 14.54 -2.72 2.03
C TRP A 124 15.07 -1.41 1.45
N ARG A 125 16.39 -1.30 1.28
CA ARG A 125 16.99 -0.08 0.71
C ARG A 125 16.48 0.17 -0.70
N GLY A 126 16.00 1.39 -0.96
CA GLY A 126 15.46 1.79 -2.25
C GLY A 126 14.08 1.22 -2.58
N LYS A 127 13.43 0.51 -1.64
CA LYS A 127 12.10 -0.07 -1.84
C LYS A 127 11.08 0.58 -0.91
N PRO A 128 9.86 0.91 -1.39
CA PRO A 128 8.78 1.33 -0.52
C PRO A 128 8.27 0.15 0.33
N LEU A 129 7.64 0.44 1.47
CA LEU A 129 6.99 -0.57 2.29
C LEU A 129 5.75 -1.16 1.61
N LEU A 130 5.02 -0.34 0.86
CA LEU A 130 3.85 -0.75 0.06
C LEU A 130 4.02 -0.26 -1.38
N THR A 131 3.53 -1.04 -2.35
CA THR A 131 3.46 -0.60 -3.75
C THR A 131 2.36 0.46 -3.94
N ALA A 132 2.34 1.12 -5.09
CA ALA A 132 1.29 2.08 -5.44
C ALA A 132 -0.11 1.44 -5.38
N GLU A 133 -0.25 0.22 -5.89
CA GLU A 133 -1.50 -0.56 -5.87
C GLU A 133 -1.95 -0.86 -4.43
N GLN A 134 -1.01 -1.28 -3.59
CA GLN A 134 -1.28 -1.56 -2.18
C GLN A 134 -1.70 -0.29 -1.41
N ILE A 135 -1.08 0.86 -1.70
CA ILE A 135 -1.52 2.16 -1.15
C ILE A 135 -2.96 2.44 -1.54
N GLU A 136 -3.31 2.30 -2.83
CA GLU A 136 -4.68 2.55 -3.28
C GLU A 136 -5.69 1.56 -2.67
N ASP A 137 -5.32 0.30 -2.50
CA ASP A 137 -6.16 -0.70 -1.82
C ASP A 137 -6.41 -0.31 -0.35
N VAL A 138 -5.36 0.10 0.38
CA VAL A 138 -5.47 0.57 1.77
C VAL A 138 -6.35 1.82 1.85
N VAL A 139 -6.15 2.80 0.99
CA VAL A 139 -6.96 4.03 0.93
C VAL A 139 -8.43 3.71 0.67
N ALA A 140 -8.70 2.83 -0.30
CA ALA A 140 -10.05 2.39 -0.62
C ALA A 140 -10.74 1.73 0.58
N PHE A 141 -10.02 0.89 1.34
CA PHE A 141 -10.56 0.29 2.55
C PHE A 141 -10.81 1.33 3.65
N LEU A 142 -9.82 2.18 3.98
CA LEU A 142 -9.98 3.20 5.03
C LEU A 142 -11.13 4.16 4.73
N ALA A 143 -11.37 4.49 3.47
CA ALA A 143 -12.49 5.32 3.04
C ALA A 143 -13.87 4.67 3.29
N THR A 144 -13.95 3.34 3.43
CA THR A 144 -15.18 2.64 3.81
C THR A 144 -15.48 2.68 5.30
N LEU A 145 -14.49 2.98 6.14
CA LEU A 145 -14.63 3.03 7.60
C LEU A 145 -15.36 4.32 8.00
N LYS A 146 -16.66 4.26 7.96
CA LYS A 146 -17.59 5.32 8.37
C LYS A 146 -18.20 4.98 9.73
N ASP A 147 -18.54 6.01 10.50
CA ASP A 147 -19.24 5.87 11.78
C ASP A 147 -20.67 5.42 11.53
#